data_cdc33e8d3e57ffe66193dd55c690eae6
#
_entry.id   cdc33e8d3e57ffe66193dd55c690eae6
#
_cell.length_a   1.000
_cell.length_b   1.000
_cell.length_c   1.000
_cell.angle_alpha   90.00
_cell.angle_beta   90.00
_cell.angle_gamma   90.00
#
_symmetry.space_group_name_H-M   'P 1'
#
loop_
_entity.id
_entity.type
_entity.pdbx_description
1 polymer ?
#
loop_
_entity_poly.entity_id
_entity_poly.type
_entity_poly.pdbx_seq_one_letter_code
_entity_poly.pdbx_strand_id
1 'polypeptide(L)'
;QFLLCLIMGILNLNFLNSQVPDQNENPAWENPFKKDKVDESIEKGIRFILEKQHEDGSIHDKGKQTAMSALSLMAMAAVGHQPIHPNEFGRAMKNALDFILQDENQDEQGYFGNKNGGRMYGHGIVTLTLSEMLGMGVDKTTDKKIKDQCQKAINLILRAQKVKKSPAQQGGWRYSPDARDADLSVSVWQLMALRSAKNAGLEVSSSA
;
A
#
# COMPACT_ATOMS: atom_id res chain seq x y z
N GLN A 1 -6.49 -10.72 -5.23
CA GLN A 1 -7.85 -10.46 -5.80
C GLN A 1 -8.98 -10.42 -4.75
N PHE A 2 -8.81 -10.96 -3.52
CA PHE A 2 -9.85 -10.99 -2.48
C PHE A 2 -9.87 -9.81 -1.52
N LEU A 3 -8.80 -9.04 -1.42
CA LEU A 3 -8.70 -7.93 -0.43
C LEU A 3 -9.33 -6.61 -0.91
N LEU A 4 -9.43 -6.41 -2.22
CA LEU A 4 -10.06 -5.20 -2.79
C LEU A 4 -11.58 -5.12 -2.54
N CYS A 5 -12.25 -6.25 -2.38
CA CYS A 5 -13.69 -6.27 -2.12
C CYS A 5 -14.09 -5.83 -0.70
N LEU A 6 -13.18 -5.90 0.29
CA LEU A 6 -13.53 -5.57 1.67
C LEU A 6 -13.49 -4.07 1.98
N ILE A 7 -12.71 -3.30 1.22
CA ILE A 7 -12.59 -1.84 1.42
C ILE A 7 -13.76 -1.08 0.79
N MET A 8 -14.39 -1.63 -0.24
CA MET A 8 -15.56 -1.02 -0.88
C MET A 8 -16.90 -1.27 -0.17
N GLY A 9 -16.96 -2.23 0.76
CA GLY A 9 -18.20 -2.62 1.45
C GLY A 9 -18.64 -1.70 2.60
N ILE A 10 -17.80 -0.78 3.07
CA ILE A 10 -18.09 0.00 4.30
C ILE A 10 -18.55 1.44 4.01
N LEU A 11 -18.54 1.91 2.78
CA LEU A 11 -18.83 3.32 2.43
C LEU A 11 -20.17 3.56 1.71
N ASN A 12 -21.10 2.62 1.62
CA ASN A 12 -22.38 2.82 0.94
C ASN A 12 -23.60 2.51 1.80
N LEU A 13 -23.86 3.36 2.80
CA LEU A 13 -25.13 3.33 3.53
C LEU A 13 -25.95 4.64 3.48
N ASN A 14 -25.74 5.53 2.49
CA ASN A 14 -26.62 6.68 2.31
C ASN A 14 -26.62 7.24 0.88
N PHE A 15 -27.02 6.44 -0.13
CA PHE A 15 -27.48 6.98 -1.41
C PHE A 15 -28.57 6.07 -2.00
N LEU A 16 -29.71 5.97 -1.30
CA LEU A 16 -30.94 5.49 -1.91
C LEU A 16 -31.77 6.70 -2.36
N ASN A 17 -31.36 7.29 -3.48
CA ASN A 17 -32.27 7.96 -4.38
C ASN A 17 -31.83 7.56 -5.80
N SER A 18 -32.11 6.32 -6.15
CA SER A 18 -31.84 5.77 -7.45
C SER A 18 -32.83 6.33 -8.44
N GLN A 19 -32.35 7.17 -9.35
CA GLN A 19 -33.02 7.26 -10.66
C GLN A 19 -33.07 5.84 -11.23
N VAL A 20 -34.26 5.37 -11.57
CA VAL A 20 -34.44 4.11 -12.31
C VAL A 20 -33.59 4.22 -13.57
N PRO A 21 -32.65 3.29 -13.83
CA PRO A 21 -31.84 3.33 -15.04
C PRO A 21 -32.77 3.29 -16.26
N ASP A 22 -32.47 4.11 -17.28
CA ASP A 22 -33.17 4.04 -18.56
C ASP A 22 -33.07 2.61 -19.10
N GLN A 23 -34.21 1.97 -19.30
CA GLN A 23 -34.30 0.55 -19.74
C GLN A 23 -33.72 0.32 -21.15
N ASN A 24 -33.23 1.37 -21.82
CA ASN A 24 -32.58 1.31 -23.13
C ASN A 24 -31.06 1.30 -23.09
N GLU A 25 -30.43 1.46 -21.93
CA GLU A 25 -28.98 1.24 -21.80
C GLU A 25 -28.73 -0.26 -21.53
N ASN A 26 -28.06 -0.95 -22.44
CA ASN A 26 -27.57 -2.29 -22.21
C ASN A 26 -26.78 -2.33 -20.90
N PRO A 27 -27.16 -3.18 -19.95
CA PRO A 27 -26.51 -3.20 -18.64
C PRO A 27 -25.00 -3.47 -18.79
N ALA A 28 -24.20 -2.86 -17.94
CA ALA A 28 -22.74 -2.92 -18.01
C ALA A 28 -22.14 -4.34 -18.10
N TRP A 29 -22.89 -5.38 -17.66
CA TRP A 29 -22.49 -6.77 -17.79
C TRP A 29 -22.58 -7.33 -19.24
N GLU A 30 -23.28 -6.64 -20.17
CA GLU A 30 -23.32 -7.05 -21.59
C GLU A 30 -22.05 -6.70 -22.35
N ASN A 31 -21.28 -5.71 -21.87
CA ASN A 31 -19.96 -5.40 -22.40
C ASN A 31 -19.00 -5.04 -21.28
N PRO A 32 -18.37 -6.03 -20.64
CA PRO A 32 -17.45 -5.82 -19.52
C PRO A 32 -16.19 -5.00 -19.89
N PHE A 33 -16.00 -4.70 -21.18
CA PHE A 33 -14.88 -3.88 -21.67
C PHE A 33 -15.29 -2.44 -22.01
N LYS A 34 -16.59 -2.10 -21.87
CA LYS A 34 -17.05 -0.72 -22.08
C LYS A 34 -16.69 0.13 -20.85
N LYS A 35 -15.78 1.07 -21.05
CA LYS A 35 -15.43 2.05 -19.99
C LYS A 35 -16.65 2.86 -19.60
N ASP A 36 -16.86 2.99 -18.30
CA ASP A 36 -17.87 3.84 -17.70
C ASP A 36 -17.25 5.10 -17.08
N LYS A 37 -18.09 5.94 -16.45
CA LYS A 37 -17.63 7.18 -15.78
C LYS A 37 -16.71 6.91 -14.58
N VAL A 38 -16.80 5.72 -13.96
CA VAL A 38 -15.92 5.33 -12.86
C VAL A 38 -14.53 5.04 -13.41
N ASP A 39 -14.45 4.27 -14.51
CA ASP A 39 -13.18 3.98 -15.19
C ASP A 39 -12.48 5.25 -15.66
N GLU A 40 -13.24 6.19 -16.23
CA GLU A 40 -12.71 7.50 -16.63
C GLU A 40 -12.16 8.30 -15.43
N SER A 41 -12.84 8.23 -14.27
CA SER A 41 -12.42 8.92 -13.06
C SER A 41 -11.17 8.30 -12.46
N ILE A 42 -11.08 6.97 -12.47
CA ILE A 42 -9.89 6.22 -12.06
C ILE A 42 -8.70 6.60 -12.96
N GLU A 43 -8.88 6.60 -14.29
CA GLU A 43 -7.82 6.95 -15.23
C GLU A 43 -7.30 8.37 -15.00
N LYS A 44 -8.20 9.35 -14.79
CA LYS A 44 -7.82 10.73 -14.44
C LYS A 44 -7.02 10.79 -13.13
N GLY A 45 -7.44 10.03 -12.12
CA GLY A 45 -6.74 9.93 -10.84
C GLY A 45 -5.32 9.36 -10.99
N ILE A 46 -5.15 8.29 -11.77
CA ILE A 46 -3.84 7.68 -12.03
C ILE A 46 -2.94 8.64 -12.84
N ARG A 47 -3.46 9.34 -13.84
CA ARG A 47 -2.71 10.35 -14.58
C ARG A 47 -2.26 11.51 -13.69
N PHE A 48 -3.14 11.98 -12.80
CA PHE A 48 -2.78 13.01 -11.81
C PHE A 48 -1.62 12.54 -10.90
N ILE A 49 -1.64 11.29 -10.43
CA ILE A 49 -0.54 10.71 -9.65
C ILE A 49 0.76 10.73 -10.47
N LEU A 50 0.70 10.33 -11.74
CA LEU A 50 1.85 10.31 -12.63
C LEU A 50 2.46 11.72 -12.80
N GLU A 51 1.63 12.73 -12.99
CA GLU A 51 2.05 14.14 -13.12
C GLU A 51 2.69 14.71 -11.85
N LYS A 52 2.38 14.13 -10.68
CA LYS A 52 2.93 14.55 -9.38
C LYS A 52 4.22 13.84 -8.99
N GLN A 53 4.65 12.86 -9.76
CA GLN A 53 5.89 12.16 -9.50
C GLN A 53 7.10 13.05 -9.84
N HIS A 54 8.03 13.14 -8.90
CA HIS A 54 9.30 13.82 -9.08
C HIS A 54 10.30 12.96 -9.88
N GLU A 55 11.38 13.57 -10.36
CA GLU A 55 12.41 12.90 -11.15
C GLU A 55 13.09 11.75 -10.39
N ASP A 56 13.20 11.86 -9.07
CA ASP A 56 13.74 10.82 -8.19
C ASP A 56 12.75 9.65 -7.93
N GLY A 57 11.56 9.69 -8.52
CA GLY A 57 10.50 8.69 -8.34
C GLY A 57 9.58 8.94 -7.15
N SER A 58 9.88 9.94 -6.31
CA SER A 58 9.07 10.25 -5.13
C SER A 58 7.79 11.01 -5.46
N ILE A 59 6.81 10.91 -4.54
CA ILE A 59 5.64 11.79 -4.49
C ILE A 59 5.62 12.48 -3.15
N HIS A 60 5.51 13.82 -3.18
CA HIS A 60 5.63 14.63 -1.98
C HIS A 60 4.28 15.05 -1.40
N ASP A 61 4.09 14.79 -0.11
CA ASP A 61 3.07 15.44 0.71
C ASP A 61 3.58 15.62 2.14
N LYS A 62 3.76 16.87 2.56
CA LYS A 62 4.06 17.26 3.95
C LYS A 62 5.18 16.44 4.61
N GLY A 63 6.23 16.11 3.87
CA GLY A 63 7.37 15.35 4.38
C GLY A 63 7.09 13.86 4.60
N LYS A 64 6.22 13.26 3.80
CA LYS A 64 5.88 11.82 3.87
C LYS A 64 6.13 11.10 2.54
N GLN A 65 7.22 11.45 1.86
CA GLN A 65 7.50 10.98 0.50
C GLN A 65 7.45 9.46 0.36
N THR A 66 8.09 8.72 1.27
CA THR A 66 8.13 7.25 1.18
C THR A 66 6.74 6.62 1.26
N ALA A 67 5.91 7.08 2.19
CA ALA A 67 4.53 6.58 2.33
C ALA A 67 3.64 6.98 1.14
N MET A 68 3.79 8.22 0.64
CA MET A 68 3.00 8.69 -0.51
C MET A 68 3.39 7.99 -1.81
N SER A 69 4.70 7.75 -2.04
CA SER A 69 5.18 6.97 -3.17
C SER A 69 4.69 5.51 -3.12
N ALA A 70 4.63 4.93 -1.91
CA ALA A 70 4.09 3.59 -1.71
C ALA A 70 2.59 3.52 -2.02
N LEU A 71 1.77 4.47 -1.56
CA LEU A 71 0.35 4.53 -1.89
C LEU A 71 0.11 4.71 -3.40
N SER A 72 0.93 5.53 -4.06
CA SER A 72 0.85 5.76 -5.50
C SER A 72 1.19 4.51 -6.29
N LEU A 73 2.21 3.77 -5.86
CA LEU A 73 2.59 2.49 -6.45
C LEU A 73 1.45 1.46 -6.32
N MET A 74 0.82 1.37 -5.14
CA MET A 74 -0.35 0.51 -4.93
C MET A 74 -1.55 0.92 -5.79
N ALA A 75 -1.81 2.23 -5.95
CA ALA A 75 -2.91 2.71 -6.78
C ALA A 75 -2.72 2.31 -8.25
N MET A 76 -1.51 2.44 -8.80
CA MET A 76 -1.20 2.00 -10.15
C MET A 76 -1.30 0.47 -10.30
N ALA A 77 -0.84 -0.28 -9.31
CA ALA A 77 -0.96 -1.74 -9.30
C ALA A 77 -2.42 -2.21 -9.25
N ALA A 78 -3.27 -1.50 -8.50
CA ALA A 78 -4.69 -1.83 -8.36
C ALA A 78 -5.47 -1.74 -9.69
N VAL A 79 -5.01 -0.92 -10.63
CA VAL A 79 -5.58 -0.81 -11.98
C VAL A 79 -4.83 -1.66 -13.02
N GLY A 80 -3.95 -2.56 -12.57
CA GLY A 80 -3.32 -3.56 -13.43
C GLY A 80 -1.99 -3.15 -14.05
N HIS A 81 -1.41 -2.00 -13.67
CA HIS A 81 -0.05 -1.66 -14.10
C HIS A 81 0.99 -2.44 -13.29
N GLN A 82 2.15 -2.64 -13.91
CA GLN A 82 3.29 -3.33 -13.29
C GLN A 82 4.60 -2.60 -13.63
N PRO A 83 5.62 -2.64 -12.76
CA PRO A 83 6.90 -1.97 -13.00
C PRO A 83 7.62 -2.42 -14.27
N ILE A 84 7.34 -3.63 -14.75
CA ILE A 84 7.95 -4.19 -15.97
C ILE A 84 7.28 -3.71 -17.27
N HIS A 85 6.10 -3.08 -17.20
CA HIS A 85 5.41 -2.62 -18.40
C HIS A 85 6.22 -1.55 -19.14
N PRO A 86 6.41 -1.66 -20.48
CA PRO A 86 7.24 -0.74 -21.27
C PRO A 86 6.50 0.56 -21.63
N ASN A 87 5.73 1.12 -20.70
CA ASN A 87 4.96 2.34 -20.87
C ASN A 87 5.25 3.35 -19.75
N GLU A 88 4.60 4.51 -19.80
CA GLU A 88 4.79 5.58 -18.81
C GLU A 88 4.45 5.13 -17.37
N PHE A 89 3.40 4.33 -17.20
CA PHE A 89 2.97 3.85 -15.88
C PHE A 89 3.97 2.84 -15.31
N GLY A 90 4.47 1.90 -16.12
CA GLY A 90 5.50 0.96 -15.66
C GLY A 90 6.80 1.67 -15.27
N ARG A 91 7.22 2.67 -16.05
CA ARG A 91 8.38 3.50 -15.68
C ARG A 91 8.15 4.25 -14.37
N ALA A 92 6.97 4.85 -14.19
CA ALA A 92 6.62 5.54 -12.95
C ALA A 92 6.60 4.60 -11.75
N MET A 93 6.03 3.41 -11.90
CA MET A 93 6.04 2.38 -10.85
C MET A 93 7.44 1.92 -10.50
N LYS A 94 8.29 1.70 -11.51
CA LYS A 94 9.70 1.35 -11.30
C LYS A 94 10.42 2.46 -10.52
N ASN A 95 10.27 3.72 -10.94
CA ASN A 95 10.90 4.85 -10.27
C ASN A 95 10.43 4.98 -8.82
N ALA A 96 9.13 4.84 -8.55
CA ALA A 96 8.59 4.86 -7.18
C ALA A 96 9.14 3.72 -6.33
N LEU A 97 9.25 2.52 -6.89
CA LEU A 97 9.81 1.36 -6.22
C LEU A 97 11.30 1.56 -5.92
N ASP A 98 12.07 2.03 -6.90
CA ASP A 98 13.50 2.35 -6.72
C ASP A 98 13.71 3.40 -5.62
N PHE A 99 12.86 4.45 -5.59
CA PHE A 99 12.89 5.44 -4.51
C PHE A 99 12.61 4.82 -3.14
N ILE A 100 11.56 4.02 -3.01
CA ILE A 100 11.18 3.37 -1.73
C ILE A 100 12.31 2.49 -1.23
N LEU A 101 12.98 1.78 -2.13
CA LEU A 101 14.05 0.83 -1.83
C LEU A 101 15.41 1.49 -1.54
N GLN A 102 15.55 2.83 -1.60
CA GLN A 102 16.78 3.50 -1.20
C GLN A 102 17.14 3.18 0.26
N ASP A 103 18.42 2.92 0.52
CA ASP A 103 18.87 2.47 1.83
C ASP A 103 18.64 3.51 2.93
N GLU A 104 18.58 4.79 2.58
CA GLU A 104 18.27 5.90 3.48
C GLU A 104 16.81 5.96 3.95
N ASN A 105 15.89 5.27 3.26
CA ASN A 105 14.48 5.22 3.61
C ASN A 105 14.16 4.16 4.67
N GLN A 106 15.05 3.19 4.90
CA GLN A 106 14.91 2.17 5.93
C GLN A 106 16.12 2.18 6.87
N ASP A 107 15.90 2.33 8.17
CA ASP A 107 17.00 2.28 9.13
C ASP A 107 17.49 0.84 9.39
N GLU A 108 18.58 0.71 10.17
CA GLU A 108 19.18 -0.58 10.52
C GLU A 108 18.22 -1.54 11.24
N GLN A 109 17.22 -1.00 11.94
CA GLN A 109 16.21 -1.78 12.64
C GLN A 109 15.08 -2.28 11.71
N GLY A 110 15.07 -1.81 10.47
CA GLY A 110 14.05 -2.12 9.47
C GLY A 110 12.90 -1.12 9.41
N TYR A 111 13.04 0.07 10.01
CA TYR A 111 11.97 1.04 10.13
C TYR A 111 11.93 2.03 8.96
N PHE A 112 10.80 2.08 8.26
CA PHE A 112 10.51 3.05 7.19
C PHE A 112 9.87 4.35 7.70
N GLY A 113 9.53 4.44 8.97
CA GLY A 113 8.75 5.55 9.52
C GLY A 113 9.58 6.80 9.90
N ASN A 114 10.91 6.73 9.83
CA ASN A 114 11.80 7.84 10.13
C ASN A 114 11.77 8.91 9.04
N LYS A 115 12.31 10.10 9.36
CA LYS A 115 12.39 11.23 8.42
C LYS A 115 11.05 11.44 7.67
N ASN A 116 11.02 11.09 6.40
CA ASN A 116 9.91 11.29 5.48
C ASN A 116 8.94 10.10 5.41
N GLY A 117 9.08 9.12 6.31
CA GLY A 117 8.32 7.86 6.26
C GLY A 117 6.93 7.91 6.87
N GLY A 118 6.56 8.92 7.66
CA GLY A 118 5.21 9.03 8.23
C GLY A 118 4.98 8.18 9.49
N ARG A 119 6.02 7.87 10.26
CA ARG A 119 5.99 7.06 11.48
C ARG A 119 5.44 5.64 11.22
N MET A 120 4.77 5.03 12.20
CA MET A 120 4.22 3.67 12.04
C MET A 120 3.09 3.60 11.01
N TYR A 121 2.37 4.68 10.70
CA TYR A 121 1.46 4.70 9.55
C TYR A 121 2.19 4.42 8.25
N GLY A 122 3.21 5.22 7.96
CA GLY A 122 4.00 5.06 6.75
C GLY A 122 4.75 3.73 6.73
N HIS A 123 5.23 3.27 7.87
CA HIS A 123 5.89 1.97 7.99
C HIS A 123 4.94 0.82 7.56
N GLY A 124 3.71 0.80 8.06
CA GLY A 124 2.72 -0.20 7.67
C GLY A 124 2.35 -0.12 6.20
N ILE A 125 2.13 1.10 5.67
CA ILE A 125 1.83 1.34 4.25
C ILE A 125 2.98 0.83 3.36
N VAL A 126 4.23 1.21 3.64
CA VAL A 126 5.38 0.79 2.85
C VAL A 126 5.58 -0.72 2.93
N THR A 127 5.46 -1.32 4.13
CA THR A 127 5.59 -2.77 4.29
C THR A 127 4.52 -3.53 3.52
N LEU A 128 3.26 -3.05 3.55
CA LEU A 128 2.17 -3.60 2.74
C LEU A 128 2.52 -3.53 1.25
N THR A 129 2.92 -2.34 0.77
CA THR A 129 3.29 -2.13 -0.63
C THR A 129 4.40 -3.06 -1.08
N LEU A 130 5.48 -3.17 -0.31
CA LEU A 130 6.60 -4.06 -0.65
C LEU A 130 6.19 -5.53 -0.67
N SER A 131 5.30 -5.96 0.23
CA SER A 131 4.79 -7.33 0.20
C SER A 131 3.90 -7.63 -1.01
N GLU A 132 3.13 -6.64 -1.50
CA GLU A 132 2.34 -6.76 -2.74
C GLU A 132 3.22 -6.70 -4.00
N MET A 133 4.37 -6.02 -3.94
CA MET A 133 5.31 -5.91 -5.06
C MET A 133 6.31 -7.08 -5.13
N LEU A 134 6.34 -7.96 -4.16
CA LEU A 134 7.25 -9.11 -4.17
C LEU A 134 6.95 -10.04 -5.35
N GLY A 135 7.96 -10.27 -6.20
CA GLY A 135 7.82 -11.00 -7.46
C GLY A 135 7.36 -10.14 -8.64
N MET A 136 7.13 -8.84 -8.44
CA MET A 136 6.83 -7.87 -9.50
C MET A 136 8.01 -6.95 -9.80
N GLY A 137 9.17 -7.20 -9.23
CA GLY A 137 10.41 -6.48 -9.53
C GLY A 137 10.82 -6.67 -10.98
N VAL A 138 11.51 -5.67 -11.53
CA VAL A 138 11.98 -5.70 -12.93
C VAL A 138 13.10 -6.74 -13.15
N ASP A 139 13.75 -7.17 -12.07
CA ASP A 139 14.82 -8.18 -12.08
C ASP A 139 14.96 -8.86 -10.70
N LYS A 140 15.76 -9.95 -10.67
CA LYS A 140 15.99 -10.74 -9.45
C LYS A 140 16.70 -9.96 -8.33
N THR A 141 17.49 -8.96 -8.66
CA THR A 141 18.19 -8.13 -7.67
C THR A 141 17.20 -7.23 -6.95
N THR A 142 16.30 -6.60 -7.70
CA THR A 142 15.20 -5.79 -7.16
C THR A 142 14.28 -6.64 -6.28
N ASP A 143 13.85 -7.83 -6.75
CA ASP A 143 13.02 -8.73 -5.96
C ASP A 143 13.70 -9.18 -4.67
N LYS A 144 15.01 -9.46 -4.73
CA LYS A 144 15.78 -9.76 -3.51
C LYS A 144 15.79 -8.58 -2.55
N LYS A 145 15.99 -7.35 -3.03
CA LYS A 145 15.99 -6.15 -2.19
C LYS A 145 14.61 -5.92 -1.55
N ILE A 146 13.52 -6.07 -2.33
CA ILE A 146 12.15 -6.03 -1.82
C ILE A 146 11.97 -7.02 -0.67
N LYS A 147 12.35 -8.28 -0.89
CA LYS A 147 12.23 -9.35 0.10
C LYS A 147 13.00 -9.02 1.38
N ASP A 148 14.27 -8.64 1.26
CA ASP A 148 15.14 -8.39 2.40
C ASP A 148 14.64 -7.20 3.23
N GLN A 149 14.26 -6.09 2.59
CA GLN A 149 13.75 -4.90 3.27
C GLN A 149 12.37 -5.14 3.88
N CYS A 150 11.48 -5.83 3.17
CA CYS A 150 10.16 -6.18 3.67
C CYS A 150 10.26 -7.09 4.90
N GLN A 151 11.14 -8.11 4.90
CA GLN A 151 11.33 -8.99 6.04
C GLN A 151 11.86 -8.22 7.28
N LYS A 152 12.79 -7.29 7.10
CA LYS A 152 13.24 -6.42 8.21
C LYS A 152 12.10 -5.59 8.78
N ALA A 153 11.24 -5.03 7.92
CA ALA A 153 10.08 -4.24 8.32
C ALA A 153 9.06 -5.08 9.09
N ILE A 154 8.75 -6.29 8.63
CA ILE A 154 7.89 -7.25 9.33
C ILE A 154 8.43 -7.55 10.74
N ASN A 155 9.71 -7.81 10.85
CA ASN A 155 10.35 -8.09 12.14
C ASN A 155 10.20 -6.91 13.11
N LEU A 156 10.24 -5.66 12.63
CA LEU A 156 9.97 -4.49 13.45
C LEU A 156 8.50 -4.42 13.88
N ILE A 157 7.55 -4.66 12.98
CA ILE A 157 6.11 -4.70 13.32
C ILE A 157 5.87 -5.72 14.45
N LEU A 158 6.45 -6.92 14.35
CA LEU A 158 6.30 -7.96 15.35
C LEU A 158 6.97 -7.61 16.70
N ARG A 159 8.11 -6.92 16.68
CA ARG A 159 8.74 -6.41 17.92
C ARG A 159 7.87 -5.33 18.58
N ALA A 160 7.35 -4.39 17.80
CA ALA A 160 6.48 -3.32 18.28
C ALA A 160 5.15 -3.86 18.88
N GLN A 161 4.61 -4.96 18.35
CA GLN A 161 3.44 -5.64 18.89
C GLN A 161 3.67 -6.13 20.32
N LYS A 162 4.85 -6.66 20.61
CA LYS A 162 5.23 -7.25 21.90
C LYS A 162 5.50 -6.23 22.99
N VAL A 163 5.59 -4.93 22.66
CA VAL A 163 5.73 -3.87 23.67
C VAL A 163 4.55 -3.94 24.63
N LYS A 164 4.83 -3.97 25.95
CA LYS A 164 3.81 -4.10 26.99
C LYS A 164 2.88 -2.88 27.00
N LYS A 165 1.58 -3.13 26.89
CA LYS A 165 0.50 -2.16 26.90
C LYS A 165 -0.52 -2.52 27.97
N SER A 166 -1.55 -1.70 28.16
CA SER A 166 -2.71 -2.07 28.98
C SER A 166 -3.41 -3.30 28.36
N PRO A 167 -4.14 -4.11 29.15
CA PRO A 167 -4.84 -5.29 28.64
C PRO A 167 -5.75 -5.02 27.44
N ALA A 168 -6.43 -3.86 27.44
CA ALA A 168 -7.34 -3.46 26.35
C ALA A 168 -6.61 -3.04 25.07
N GLN A 169 -5.31 -2.79 25.12
CA GLN A 169 -4.51 -2.28 23.99
C GLN A 169 -3.35 -3.23 23.62
N GLN A 170 -3.21 -4.33 24.36
CA GLN A 170 -2.15 -5.30 24.12
C GLN A 170 -2.30 -5.92 22.71
N GLY A 171 -1.18 -6.01 21.99
CA GLY A 171 -1.14 -6.53 20.61
C GLY A 171 -1.38 -5.48 19.53
N GLY A 172 -1.85 -4.28 19.87
CA GLY A 172 -2.00 -3.19 18.91
C GLY A 172 -0.73 -2.33 18.73
N TRP A 173 -0.80 -1.36 17.82
CA TRP A 173 0.30 -0.43 17.49
C TRP A 173 -0.14 1.03 17.59
N ARG A 174 0.83 1.93 17.79
CA ARG A 174 0.65 3.37 17.81
C ARG A 174 1.66 4.03 16.86
N TYR A 175 1.92 5.33 17.03
CA TYR A 175 2.73 6.14 16.10
C TYR A 175 4.22 5.84 16.15
N SER A 176 4.75 5.24 17.22
CA SER A 176 6.15 4.81 17.33
C SER A 176 6.26 3.33 17.66
N PRO A 177 7.38 2.65 17.28
CA PRO A 177 7.57 1.22 17.55
C PRO A 177 7.56 0.83 19.04
N ASP A 178 7.96 1.75 19.90
CA ASP A 178 8.08 1.56 21.35
C ASP A 178 6.86 2.07 22.15
N ALA A 179 5.81 2.48 21.46
CA ALA A 179 4.60 3.03 22.08
C ALA A 179 3.93 2.03 23.04
N ARG A 180 3.50 2.55 24.20
CA ARG A 180 2.83 1.76 25.25
C ARG A 180 1.31 1.86 25.23
N ASP A 181 0.75 2.37 24.17
CA ASP A 181 -0.66 2.43 23.83
C ASP A 181 -0.91 1.96 22.40
N ALA A 182 -2.15 1.88 21.97
CA ALA A 182 -2.53 1.46 20.63
C ALA A 182 -3.60 2.38 20.04
N ASP A 183 -3.62 2.44 18.73
CA ASP A 183 -4.60 3.15 17.91
C ASP A 183 -5.11 2.19 16.84
N LEU A 184 -6.43 2.16 16.64
CA LEU A 184 -7.06 1.22 15.72
C LEU A 184 -6.59 1.44 14.29
N SER A 185 -6.52 2.68 13.84
CA SER A 185 -6.17 3.00 12.46
C SER A 185 -4.70 2.67 12.13
N VAL A 186 -3.79 2.91 13.07
CA VAL A 186 -2.39 2.47 12.94
C VAL A 186 -2.29 0.95 12.92
N SER A 187 -3.04 0.28 13.82
CA SER A 187 -3.03 -1.18 13.96
C SER A 187 -3.54 -1.88 12.69
N VAL A 188 -4.56 -1.33 12.03
CA VAL A 188 -5.08 -1.89 10.77
C VAL A 188 -4.00 -1.94 9.69
N TRP A 189 -3.20 -0.89 9.52
CA TRP A 189 -2.12 -0.89 8.53
C TRP A 189 -1.05 -1.95 8.81
N GLN A 190 -0.67 -2.14 10.09
CA GLN A 190 0.28 -3.18 10.45
C GLN A 190 -0.30 -4.59 10.20
N LEU A 191 -1.57 -4.79 10.57
CA LEU A 191 -2.23 -6.07 10.38
C LEU A 191 -2.38 -6.42 8.88
N MET A 192 -2.73 -5.45 8.05
CA MET A 192 -2.78 -5.62 6.58
C MET A 192 -1.40 -5.97 6.03
N ALA A 193 -0.34 -5.28 6.46
CA ALA A 193 1.03 -5.57 6.05
C ALA A 193 1.46 -6.99 6.45
N LEU A 194 1.20 -7.42 7.68
CA LEU A 194 1.50 -8.79 8.13
C LEU A 194 0.71 -9.84 7.33
N ARG A 195 -0.55 -9.57 7.04
CA ARG A 195 -1.38 -10.51 6.26
C ARG A 195 -0.90 -10.63 4.83
N SER A 196 -0.61 -9.52 4.16
CA SER A 196 -0.07 -9.53 2.80
C SER A 196 1.29 -10.21 2.74
N ALA A 197 2.20 -9.88 3.67
CA ALA A 197 3.50 -10.51 3.78
C ALA A 197 3.42 -12.04 3.93
N LYS A 198 2.49 -12.53 4.76
CA LYS A 198 2.24 -13.97 4.92
C LYS A 198 1.74 -14.61 3.62
N ASN A 199 0.85 -13.93 2.89
CA ASN A 199 0.35 -14.40 1.60
C ASN A 199 1.46 -14.43 0.53
N ALA A 200 2.41 -13.50 0.59
CA ALA A 200 3.59 -13.42 -0.28
C ALA A 200 4.71 -14.43 0.10
N GLY A 201 4.50 -15.25 1.13
CA GLY A 201 5.46 -16.28 1.55
C GLY A 201 6.63 -15.77 2.40
N LEU A 202 6.49 -14.55 2.97
CA LEU A 202 7.45 -14.02 3.93
C LEU A 202 7.23 -14.61 5.33
N GLU A 203 8.27 -14.57 6.16
CA GLU A 203 8.21 -15.13 7.52
C GLU A 203 7.42 -14.20 8.45
N VAL A 204 6.20 -14.62 8.80
CA VAL A 204 5.35 -13.99 9.82
C VAL A 204 5.08 -15.00 10.91
N SER A 205 5.48 -14.67 12.14
CA SER A 205 5.28 -15.55 13.30
C SER A 205 3.80 -15.91 13.47
N SER A 206 3.52 -17.17 13.81
CA SER A 206 2.17 -17.65 14.12
C SER A 206 1.58 -17.03 15.38
N SER A 207 2.41 -16.37 16.19
CA SER A 207 1.99 -15.64 17.40
C SER A 207 1.66 -14.15 17.16
N ALA A 208 1.60 -13.76 15.87
CA ALA A 208 1.31 -12.39 15.45
C ALA A 208 -0.19 -12.09 15.44
#